data_25e3c8575981a180e28f5434be8dfdd7
#
_entry.id   25e3c8575981a180e28f5434be8dfdd7
#
_cell.length_a   1.000
_cell.length_b   1.000
_cell.length_c   1.000
_cell.angle_alpha   90.00
_cell.angle_beta   90.00
_cell.angle_gamma   90.00
#
_symmetry.space_group_name_H-M   'P 1'
#
loop_
_entity.id
_entity.type
_entity.pdbx_description
1 polymer ?
#
loop_
_entity_poly.entity_id
_entity_poly.type
_entity_poly.pdbx_seq_one_letter_code
_entity_poly.pdbx_strand_id
1 'polypeptide(L)'
;MSILHLALRAASEGPDSPAMTELQKRVSTGSRPYIVAVDFDGTLCEDSWPDIGRENRVLLDIIPMLQKLGVLVVLWTCREGEALEAAEDWCGRRGVRFDAVNENCGCIVELFRWNTRKIHADEYWDDRAVSICFNPKEEIS
;
A
#
# COMPACT_ATOMS: atom_id res chain seq x y z
N MET A 1 8.83 -2.98 -12.73
CA MET A 1 8.33 -3.85 -11.65
C MET A 1 7.88 -2.98 -10.47
N SER A 2 6.72 -3.28 -9.91
CA SER A 2 6.22 -2.55 -8.74
C SER A 2 7.03 -2.90 -7.48
N ILE A 3 6.97 -2.02 -6.46
CA ILE A 3 7.59 -2.35 -5.19
C ILE A 3 6.86 -3.51 -4.49
N LEU A 4 5.60 -3.77 -4.83
CA LEU A 4 4.89 -4.92 -4.31
C LEU A 4 5.59 -6.22 -4.71
N HIS A 5 5.94 -6.37 -5.98
CA HIS A 5 6.66 -7.55 -6.45
C HIS A 5 8.03 -7.69 -5.82
N LEU A 6 8.77 -6.57 -5.70
CA LEU A 6 10.07 -6.58 -5.02
C LEU A 6 9.94 -6.94 -3.55
N ALA A 7 8.91 -6.42 -2.88
CA ALA A 7 8.67 -6.71 -1.47
C ALA A 7 8.31 -8.19 -1.25
N LEU A 8 7.50 -8.76 -2.12
CA LEU A 8 7.17 -10.19 -2.08
C LEU A 8 8.42 -11.07 -2.23
N ARG A 9 9.28 -10.72 -3.17
CA ARG A 9 10.55 -11.42 -3.39
C ARG A 9 11.49 -11.24 -2.21
N ALA A 10 11.64 -10.02 -1.71
CA ALA A 10 12.51 -9.72 -0.57
C ALA A 10 12.06 -10.47 0.69
N ALA A 11 10.75 -10.54 0.93
CA ALA A 11 10.20 -11.30 2.06
C ALA A 11 10.50 -12.80 1.96
N SER A 12 10.49 -13.34 0.75
CA SER A 12 10.78 -14.76 0.48
C SER A 12 12.28 -15.06 0.48
N GLU A 13 13.09 -14.19 -0.11
CA GLU A 13 14.51 -14.41 -0.33
C GLU A 13 15.41 -13.95 0.83
N GLY A 14 14.90 -13.07 1.69
CA GLY A 14 15.60 -12.63 2.89
C GLY A 14 16.19 -11.23 2.84
N PRO A 15 16.68 -10.72 4.00
CA PRO A 15 17.10 -9.32 4.14
C PRO A 15 18.35 -8.94 3.37
N ASP A 16 19.18 -9.91 2.99
CA ASP A 16 20.42 -9.67 2.25
C ASP A 16 20.29 -10.01 0.76
N SER A 17 19.07 -10.25 0.28
CA SER A 17 18.82 -10.63 -1.10
C SER A 17 18.99 -9.47 -2.07
N PRO A 18 19.27 -9.75 -3.37
CA PRO A 18 19.24 -8.74 -4.41
C PRO A 18 17.88 -8.02 -4.51
N ALA A 19 16.79 -8.74 -4.25
CA ALA A 19 15.44 -8.14 -4.25
C ALA A 19 15.32 -7.08 -3.16
N MET A 20 15.84 -7.33 -1.95
CA MET A 20 15.82 -6.35 -0.88
C MET A 20 16.67 -5.13 -1.22
N THR A 21 17.85 -5.33 -1.81
CA THR A 21 18.71 -4.22 -2.25
C THR A 21 18.02 -3.36 -3.28
N GLU A 22 17.38 -3.96 -4.27
CA GLU A 22 16.63 -3.23 -5.30
C GLU A 22 15.43 -2.50 -4.70
N LEU A 23 14.72 -3.13 -3.77
CA LEU A 23 13.58 -2.51 -3.08
C LEU A 23 14.03 -1.27 -2.31
N GLN A 24 15.10 -1.37 -1.53
CA GLN A 24 15.65 -0.24 -0.77
C GLN A 24 16.02 0.92 -1.69
N LYS A 25 16.63 0.62 -2.81
CA LYS A 25 17.01 1.60 -3.82
C LYS A 25 15.77 2.30 -4.40
N ARG A 26 14.76 1.52 -4.78
CA ARG A 26 13.53 2.04 -5.39
C ARG A 26 12.78 3.00 -4.47
N VAL A 27 12.67 2.68 -3.19
CA VAL A 27 11.88 3.49 -2.25
C VAL A 27 12.63 4.71 -1.75
N SER A 28 13.95 4.78 -1.95
CA SER A 28 14.79 5.88 -1.45
C SER A 28 15.23 6.88 -2.53
N THR A 29 14.83 6.70 -3.78
CA THR A 29 15.32 7.55 -4.89
C THR A 29 14.64 8.91 -5.01
N GLY A 30 13.46 9.08 -4.44
CA GLY A 30 12.71 10.33 -4.52
C GLY A 30 13.10 11.35 -3.46
N SER A 31 12.68 12.60 -3.64
CA SER A 31 12.87 13.68 -2.67
C SER A 31 11.90 13.61 -1.49
N ARG A 32 10.91 12.74 -1.55
CA ARG A 32 9.92 12.48 -0.51
C ARG A 32 9.74 10.98 -0.30
N PRO A 33 9.12 10.56 0.81
CA PRO A 33 8.83 9.14 1.01
C PRO A 33 8.00 8.54 -0.13
N TYR A 34 8.29 7.29 -0.45
CA TYR A 34 7.48 6.51 -1.38
C TYR A 34 6.13 6.20 -0.70
N ILE A 35 5.03 6.37 -1.42
CA ILE A 35 3.69 6.24 -0.85
C ILE A 35 2.93 5.14 -1.57
N VAL A 36 2.34 4.24 -0.79
CA VAL A 36 1.45 3.17 -1.27
C VAL A 36 0.07 3.39 -0.69
N ALA A 37 -0.94 3.39 -1.54
CA ALA A 37 -2.33 3.38 -1.13
C ALA A 37 -2.85 1.94 -1.27
N VAL A 38 -3.38 1.37 -0.19
CA VAL A 38 -3.84 -0.01 -0.19
C VAL A 38 -5.32 -0.09 0.14
N ASP A 39 -6.07 -0.83 -0.69
CA ASP A 39 -7.48 -1.14 -0.46
C ASP A 39 -7.62 -2.17 0.66
N PHE A 40 -8.81 -2.26 1.24
CA PHE A 40 -9.09 -3.20 2.32
C PHE A 40 -9.83 -4.44 1.81
N ASP A 41 -11.13 -4.29 1.46
CA ASP A 41 -11.97 -5.41 1.03
C ASP A 41 -11.52 -5.94 -0.33
N GLY A 42 -11.18 -7.22 -0.39
CA GLY A 42 -10.66 -7.85 -1.60
C GLY A 42 -9.15 -7.74 -1.77
N THR A 43 -8.45 -7.03 -0.88
CA THR A 43 -6.99 -6.83 -0.96
C THR A 43 -6.30 -7.28 0.32
N LEU A 44 -6.58 -6.67 1.47
CA LEU A 44 -6.01 -7.09 2.77
C LEU A 44 -6.77 -8.26 3.38
N CYS A 45 -8.00 -8.48 2.95
CA CYS A 45 -8.82 -9.63 3.31
C CYS A 45 -9.71 -10.00 2.13
N GLU A 46 -10.30 -11.19 2.19
CA GLU A 46 -11.33 -11.55 1.22
C GLU A 46 -12.53 -10.62 1.41
N ASP A 47 -13.21 -10.26 0.32
CA ASP A 47 -14.39 -9.42 0.38
C ASP A 47 -15.57 -10.19 0.97
N SER A 48 -16.02 -9.76 2.14
CA SER A 48 -17.17 -10.33 2.85
C SER A 48 -18.06 -9.23 3.41
N TRP A 49 -18.04 -8.07 2.75
CA TRP A 49 -18.79 -6.88 3.18
C TRP A 49 -20.23 -7.22 3.61
N PRO A 50 -20.71 -6.70 4.76
CA PRO A 50 -20.04 -5.71 5.65
C PRO A 50 -19.08 -6.34 6.66
N ASP A 51 -18.99 -7.66 6.72
CA ASP A 51 -18.05 -8.36 7.59
C ASP A 51 -16.63 -8.30 7.02
N ILE A 52 -15.66 -8.77 7.79
CA ILE A 52 -14.27 -8.85 7.36
C ILE A 52 -13.95 -10.31 7.05
N GLY A 53 -13.50 -10.57 5.84
CA GLY A 53 -13.19 -11.91 5.38
C GLY A 53 -11.84 -12.42 5.86
N ARG A 54 -11.41 -13.53 5.26
CA ARG A 54 -10.14 -14.17 5.61
C ARG A 54 -8.97 -13.25 5.27
N GLU A 55 -7.99 -13.16 6.17
CA GLU A 55 -6.83 -12.29 6.03
C GLU A 55 -5.91 -12.66 4.87
N ASN A 56 -5.34 -11.65 4.24
CA ASN A 56 -4.20 -11.81 3.33
C ASN A 56 -2.91 -11.62 4.15
N ARG A 57 -2.45 -12.70 4.77
CA ARG A 57 -1.32 -12.64 5.71
C ARG A 57 -0.05 -12.11 5.05
N VAL A 58 0.16 -12.46 3.79
CA VAL A 58 1.37 -12.03 3.06
C VAL A 58 1.43 -10.51 2.94
N LEU A 59 0.33 -9.87 2.53
CA LEU A 59 0.29 -8.41 2.43
C LEU A 59 0.37 -7.74 3.81
N LEU A 60 -0.31 -8.30 4.80
CA LEU A 60 -0.26 -7.76 6.16
C LEU A 60 1.16 -7.80 6.75
N ASP A 61 1.96 -8.79 6.38
CA ASP A 61 3.35 -8.87 6.83
C ASP A 61 4.27 -7.90 6.07
N ILE A 62 3.99 -7.67 4.78
CA ILE A 62 4.80 -6.80 3.93
C ILE A 62 4.67 -5.34 4.33
N ILE A 63 3.49 -4.90 4.75
CA ILE A 63 3.26 -3.48 5.07
C ILE A 63 4.22 -2.96 6.15
N PRO A 64 4.34 -3.60 7.34
CA PRO A 64 5.29 -3.14 8.34
C PRO A 64 6.75 -3.18 7.84
N MET A 65 7.11 -4.15 7.03
CA MET A 65 8.44 -4.24 6.43
C MET A 65 8.72 -3.02 5.56
N LEU A 66 7.78 -2.63 4.72
CA LEU A 66 7.92 -1.46 3.87
C LEU A 66 8.00 -0.16 4.70
N GLN A 67 7.20 -0.06 5.75
CA GLN A 67 7.23 1.11 6.64
C GLN A 67 8.59 1.28 7.31
N LYS A 68 9.24 0.19 7.67
CA LYS A 68 10.60 0.22 8.22
C LYS A 68 11.63 0.74 7.21
N LEU A 69 11.34 0.59 5.92
CA LEU A 69 12.18 1.12 4.84
C LEU A 69 11.85 2.57 4.50
N GLY A 70 10.91 3.19 5.21
CA GLY A 70 10.52 4.58 5.01
C GLY A 70 9.33 4.77 4.06
N VAL A 71 8.67 3.70 3.63
CA VAL A 71 7.46 3.81 2.81
C VAL A 71 6.29 4.23 3.70
N LEU A 72 5.50 5.19 3.21
CA LEU A 72 4.24 5.56 3.86
C LEU A 72 3.11 4.76 3.24
N VAL A 73 2.25 4.21 4.08
CA VAL A 73 1.13 3.36 3.62
C VAL A 73 -0.18 3.98 4.06
N VAL A 74 -1.02 4.27 3.07
CA VAL A 74 -2.35 4.88 3.26
C VAL A 74 -3.40 3.79 3.08
N LEU A 75 -4.32 3.68 4.02
CA LEU A 75 -5.52 2.85 3.82
C LEU A 75 -6.49 3.64 2.93
N TRP A 76 -6.86 3.06 1.79
CA TRP A 76 -7.71 3.70 0.78
C TRP A 76 -8.92 2.81 0.52
N THR A 77 -10.03 3.09 1.22
CA THR A 77 -11.18 2.19 1.27
C THR A 77 -12.51 2.97 1.19
N CYS A 78 -13.53 2.30 0.68
CA CYS A 78 -14.90 2.83 0.71
C CYS A 78 -15.55 2.71 2.09
N ARG A 79 -14.93 1.99 3.02
CA ARG A 79 -15.44 1.88 4.38
C ARG A 79 -15.39 3.24 5.08
N GLU A 80 -16.43 3.51 5.88
CA GLU A 80 -16.51 4.72 6.72
C GLU A 80 -17.22 4.38 8.03
N GLY A 81 -17.18 5.28 9.00
CA GLY A 81 -17.85 5.09 10.29
C GLY A 81 -17.41 3.84 11.00
N GLU A 82 -18.36 3.10 11.56
CA GLU A 82 -18.09 1.89 12.34
C GLU A 82 -17.40 0.80 11.52
N ALA A 83 -17.74 0.69 10.23
CA ALA A 83 -17.11 -0.29 9.35
C ALA A 83 -15.63 0.02 9.14
N LEU A 84 -15.28 1.31 9.06
CA LEU A 84 -13.89 1.73 8.95
C LEU A 84 -13.13 1.49 10.26
N GLU A 85 -13.72 1.83 11.40
CA GLU A 85 -13.12 1.55 12.70
C GLU A 85 -12.85 0.07 12.90
N ALA A 86 -13.80 -0.78 12.50
CA ALA A 86 -13.64 -2.24 12.56
C ALA A 86 -12.45 -2.71 11.71
N ALA A 87 -12.28 -2.15 10.51
CA ALA A 87 -11.17 -2.47 9.63
C ALA A 87 -9.83 -2.04 10.23
N GLU A 88 -9.75 -0.84 10.77
CA GLU A 88 -8.53 -0.33 11.41
C GLU A 88 -8.16 -1.15 12.64
N ASP A 89 -9.13 -1.49 13.48
CA ASP A 89 -8.91 -2.33 14.67
C ASP A 89 -8.43 -3.73 14.27
N TRP A 90 -9.06 -4.30 13.25
CA TRP A 90 -8.68 -5.62 12.72
C TRP A 90 -7.23 -5.63 12.22
N CYS A 91 -6.82 -4.58 11.48
CA CYS A 91 -5.44 -4.42 11.02
C CYS A 91 -4.49 -4.21 12.21
N GLY A 92 -4.87 -3.36 13.17
CA GLY A 92 -4.06 -3.07 14.35
C GLY A 92 -3.75 -4.30 15.18
N ARG A 93 -4.72 -5.20 15.35
CA ARG A 93 -4.52 -6.48 16.04
C ARG A 93 -3.55 -7.41 15.30
N ARG A 94 -3.34 -7.16 14.01
CA ARG A 94 -2.41 -7.92 13.17
C ARG A 94 -1.07 -7.21 12.95
N GLY A 95 -0.84 -6.14 13.72
CA GLY A 95 0.42 -5.40 13.68
C GLY A 95 0.53 -4.38 12.55
N VAL A 96 -0.59 -4.02 11.93
CA VAL A 96 -0.61 -3.06 10.82
C VAL A 96 -1.29 -1.77 11.25
N ARG A 97 -0.54 -0.66 11.17
CA ARG A 97 -1.04 0.69 11.41
C ARG A 97 -0.71 1.54 10.19
N PHE A 98 -1.67 2.32 9.74
CA PHE A 98 -1.52 3.13 8.53
C PHE A 98 -0.99 4.52 8.86
N ASP A 99 -0.25 5.10 7.92
CA ASP A 99 0.28 6.47 8.05
C ASP A 99 -0.80 7.52 7.79
N ALA A 100 -1.82 7.15 7.01
CA ALA A 100 -3.02 7.96 6.79
C ALA A 100 -4.18 7.02 6.42
N VAL A 101 -5.41 7.49 6.58
CA VAL A 101 -6.62 6.73 6.27
C VAL A 101 -7.54 7.61 5.45
N ASN A 102 -7.81 7.20 4.22
CA ASN A 102 -8.71 7.91 3.28
C ASN A 102 -8.38 9.39 3.06
N GLU A 103 -7.13 9.76 3.27
CA GLU A 103 -6.63 11.10 3.00
C GLU A 103 -5.15 11.05 2.66
N ASN A 104 -4.65 12.15 2.08
CA ASN A 104 -3.23 12.25 1.76
C ASN A 104 -2.36 12.27 3.02
N CYS A 105 -1.15 11.72 2.91
CA CYS A 105 -0.12 11.93 3.91
C CYS A 105 0.22 13.43 4.02
N GLY A 106 0.64 13.86 5.22
CA GLY A 106 0.93 15.26 5.48
C GLY A 106 1.93 15.89 4.51
N CYS A 107 2.93 15.12 4.07
CA CYS A 107 3.92 15.61 3.10
C CYS A 107 3.30 15.97 1.74
N ILE A 108 2.24 15.28 1.34
CA ILE A 108 1.52 15.56 0.09
C ILE A 108 0.62 16.79 0.25
N VAL A 109 -0.07 16.91 1.39
CA VAL A 109 -0.88 18.09 1.68
C VAL A 109 0.00 19.34 1.64
N GLU A 110 1.18 19.27 2.24
CA GLU A 110 2.14 20.37 2.26
C GLU A 110 2.64 20.71 0.85
N LEU A 111 2.93 19.69 0.04
CA LEU A 111 3.42 19.88 -1.34
C LEU A 111 2.37 20.52 -2.24
N PHE A 112 1.11 20.06 -2.18
CA PHE A 112 0.02 20.53 -3.04
C PHE A 112 -0.72 21.74 -2.46
N ARG A 113 -0.49 22.07 -1.21
CA ARG A 113 -1.16 23.16 -0.50
C ARG A 113 -2.63 22.89 -0.18
N TRP A 114 -3.14 21.70 -0.43
CA TRP A 114 -4.46 21.23 -0.04
C TRP A 114 -4.54 19.71 -0.01
N ASN A 115 -5.59 19.20 0.61
CA ASN A 115 -5.83 17.77 0.67
C ASN A 115 -6.81 17.36 -0.44
N THR A 116 -6.26 16.90 -1.56
CA THR A 116 -7.06 16.52 -2.73
C THR A 116 -7.94 15.30 -2.42
N ARG A 117 -9.10 15.21 -3.08
CA ARG A 117 -10.00 14.05 -2.91
C ARG A 117 -9.36 12.76 -3.40
N LYS A 118 -8.78 12.79 -4.61
CA LYS A 118 -7.97 11.67 -5.04
C LYS A 118 -6.64 11.75 -4.31
N ILE A 119 -6.37 10.76 -3.47
CA ILE A 119 -5.10 10.72 -2.75
C ILE A 119 -3.96 10.47 -3.72
N HIS A 120 -2.81 11.08 -3.46
CA HIS A 120 -1.60 10.87 -4.24
C HIS A 120 -0.81 9.72 -3.64
N ALA A 121 -0.50 8.74 -4.47
CA ALA A 121 0.36 7.61 -4.11
C ALA A 121 1.23 7.23 -5.31
N ASP A 122 2.39 6.63 -5.03
CA ASP A 122 3.25 6.12 -6.08
C ASP A 122 2.72 4.79 -6.63
N GLU A 123 2.03 4.01 -5.80
CA GLU A 123 1.35 2.78 -6.20
C GLU A 123 0.00 2.67 -5.47
N TYR A 124 -0.98 2.13 -6.19
CA TYR A 124 -2.30 1.82 -5.64
C TYR A 124 -2.50 0.31 -5.70
N TRP A 125 -2.63 -0.32 -4.53
CA TRP A 125 -2.84 -1.76 -4.42
C TRP A 125 -4.32 -2.04 -4.22
N ASP A 126 -4.96 -2.55 -5.27
CA ASP A 126 -6.41 -2.73 -5.32
C ASP A 126 -6.73 -3.95 -6.18
N ASP A 127 -7.70 -4.74 -5.77
CA ASP A 127 -8.11 -5.95 -6.48
C ASP A 127 -8.88 -5.66 -7.77
N ARG A 128 -9.36 -4.44 -7.96
CA ARG A 128 -10.18 -4.04 -9.12
C ARG A 128 -9.50 -3.04 -10.04
N ALA A 129 -8.36 -2.54 -9.66
CA ALA A 129 -7.66 -1.52 -10.45
C ALA A 129 -7.05 -2.13 -11.72
N VAL A 130 -7.16 -1.38 -12.82
CA VAL A 130 -6.49 -1.72 -14.08
C VAL A 130 -5.42 -0.67 -14.34
N SER A 131 -4.19 -1.12 -14.50
CA SER A 131 -3.06 -0.25 -14.80
C SER A 131 -3.08 0.13 -16.27
N ILE A 132 -2.93 1.42 -16.54
CA ILE A 132 -2.95 1.96 -17.90
C ILE A 132 -1.60 2.60 -18.20
N CYS A 133 -1.02 2.28 -19.35
CA CYS A 133 0.16 2.97 -19.84
C CYS A 133 -0.08 3.56 -21.22
N PHE A 134 0.71 4.57 -21.59
CA PHE A 134 0.55 5.22 -22.90
C PHE A 134 1.04 4.37 -24.07
N ASN A 135 1.88 3.38 -23.80
CA ASN A 135 2.36 2.45 -24.83
C ASN A 135 1.91 1.03 -24.48
N PRO A 136 0.75 0.57 -24.99
CA PRO A 136 0.21 -0.75 -24.66
C PRO A 136 1.15 -1.92 -24.98
N LYS A 137 2.12 -1.74 -25.88
CA LYS A 137 3.11 -2.78 -26.20
C LYS A 137 4.07 -3.04 -25.05
N GLU A 138 4.30 -2.07 -24.18
CA GLU A 138 5.17 -2.21 -23.02
C GLU A 138 4.50 -3.00 -21.91
N GLU A 139 3.17 -3.00 -21.84
CA GLU A 139 2.43 -3.75 -20.83
C GLU A 139 2.54 -5.26 -21.00
N ILE A 140 2.81 -5.71 -22.22
CA ILE A 140 2.82 -7.13 -22.58
C ILE A 140 4.20 -7.77 -22.32
N SER A 141 5.21 -6.96 -22.19
CA SER A 141 6.59 -7.42 -22.03
C SER A 141 6.97 -7.79 -20.58
#